data_3255613b8032c42c9219fdbb5aae20c2
#
_entry.id   3255613b8032c42c9219fdbb5aae20c2
#
_cell.length_a   1.000
_cell.length_b   1.000
_cell.length_c   1.000
_cell.angle_alpha   90.00
_cell.angle_beta   90.00
_cell.angle_gamma   90.00
#
_symmetry.space_group_name_H-M   'P 1'
#
loop_
_entity.id
_entity.type
_entity.pdbx_description
1 polymer ?
#
loop_
_entity_poly.entity_id
_entity_poly.type
_entity_poly.pdbx_seq_one_letter_code
_entity_poly.pdbx_strand_id
1 'polypeptide(L)'
;MPACSRRASTALAAVAALALGFGAHQLGITSWIDTWTRPQAPAPDPTYDYTALAAVAQELPLIDPTEEIPEYRRATFGERWIDIEGNGCDQRDDLLAVQLQDVVRDGCTVLSGVLDPDPYTGTRIEFEHDRIAAPGAPGSSGVQIDHIVSLSAAHAGGAWAWTEQQRIQFANSFDNIVAVDGNTNAAKNDHGPALWLPSNADYVCTYVARYTEIVDTWHLAVDEADRGALVDTLSTCAAQQASDESGSMS
;
A
#
# COMPACT_ATOMS: atom_id res chain seq x y z
N MET A 1 -4.89 71.03 -39.54
CA MET A 1 -3.45 71.26 -39.50
C MET A 1 -2.80 69.93 -39.20
N PRO A 2 -1.66 69.60 -39.82
CA PRO A 2 -1.69 68.44 -40.75
C PRO A 2 -1.15 67.18 -40.08
N ALA A 3 -1.60 66.05 -40.69
CA ALA A 3 -1.12 64.68 -40.50
C ALA A 3 0.34 64.53 -40.91
N CYS A 4 1.08 63.65 -40.24
CA CYS A 4 2.30 63.11 -40.79
C CYS A 4 2.29 61.56 -40.64
N SER A 5 2.02 60.92 -41.78
CA SER A 5 2.18 59.49 -41.95
C SER A 5 3.66 59.16 -42.09
N ARG A 6 4.14 58.09 -41.44
CA ARG A 6 5.35 57.42 -41.83
C ARG A 6 5.11 55.93 -41.93
N ARG A 7 5.22 55.47 -43.14
CA ARG A 7 5.36 54.04 -43.51
C ARG A 7 6.65 53.49 -42.97
N ALA A 8 6.63 52.32 -42.38
CA ALA A 8 7.83 51.54 -42.08
C ALA A 8 7.77 50.23 -42.86
N SER A 9 8.81 50.06 -43.62
CA SER A 9 9.02 48.95 -44.56
C SER A 9 9.40 47.65 -43.84
N THR A 10 8.82 46.58 -44.32
CA THR A 10 9.18 45.21 -43.94
C THR A 10 10.53 44.84 -44.56
N ALA A 11 11.48 44.42 -43.74
CA ALA A 11 12.69 43.72 -44.16
C ALA A 11 12.58 42.26 -43.77
N LEU A 12 12.44 41.36 -44.75
CA LEU A 12 12.65 39.92 -44.57
C LEU A 12 14.14 39.69 -44.47
N ALA A 13 14.56 39.12 -43.34
CA ALA A 13 15.87 38.52 -43.21
C ALA A 13 15.74 36.98 -43.25
N ALA A 14 16.15 36.41 -44.36
CA ALA A 14 16.33 34.97 -44.52
C ALA A 14 17.60 34.54 -43.75
N VAL A 15 17.48 33.70 -42.74
CA VAL A 15 18.61 33.06 -42.09
C VAL A 15 18.72 31.65 -42.64
N ALA A 16 19.80 31.41 -43.39
CA ALA A 16 20.19 30.09 -43.83
C ALA A 16 20.72 29.28 -42.65
N ALA A 17 20.10 28.16 -42.32
CA ALA A 17 20.59 27.21 -41.34
C ALA A 17 21.62 26.30 -41.99
N LEU A 18 22.88 26.46 -41.62
CA LEU A 18 23.96 25.50 -41.88
C LEU A 18 23.78 24.28 -40.96
N ALA A 19 23.46 23.15 -41.57
CA ALA A 19 23.50 21.86 -40.90
C ALA A 19 24.94 21.42 -40.68
N LEU A 20 25.46 21.58 -39.47
CA LEU A 20 26.63 20.89 -39.00
C LEU A 20 26.20 19.63 -38.27
N GLY A 21 26.44 18.48 -38.89
CA GLY A 21 26.24 17.17 -38.27
C GLY A 21 27.20 16.97 -37.11
N PHE A 22 26.67 16.98 -35.90
CA PHE A 22 27.32 16.39 -34.75
C PHE A 22 26.66 15.06 -34.47
N GLY A 23 27.41 13.99 -34.69
CA GLY A 23 27.03 12.66 -34.24
C GLY A 23 26.84 12.65 -32.72
N ALA A 24 25.59 12.68 -32.28
CA ALA A 24 25.25 12.40 -30.90
C ALA A 24 25.46 10.90 -30.67
N HIS A 25 26.54 10.54 -30.00
CA HIS A 25 26.65 9.28 -29.32
C HIS A 25 25.41 9.19 -28.39
N GLN A 26 24.50 8.34 -28.74
CA GLN A 26 23.41 7.94 -27.87
C GLN A 26 24.01 7.19 -26.69
N LEU A 27 24.40 7.94 -25.67
CA LEU A 27 24.49 7.39 -24.32
C LEU A 27 23.06 6.99 -23.97
N GLY A 28 22.83 5.67 -23.90
CA GLY A 28 21.55 5.10 -23.48
C GLY A 28 21.23 5.53 -22.06
N ILE A 29 20.68 6.72 -21.92
CA ILE A 29 19.87 7.11 -20.79
C ILE A 29 18.51 6.51 -21.11
N THR A 30 18.40 5.19 -20.90
CA THR A 30 17.10 4.54 -20.81
C THR A 30 16.36 5.25 -19.68
N SER A 31 15.31 5.93 -20.08
CA SER A 31 14.44 6.69 -19.23
C SER A 31 13.96 5.83 -18.06
N TRP A 32 14.47 6.10 -16.89
CA TRP A 32 13.91 5.60 -15.62
C TRP A 32 12.56 6.26 -15.29
N ILE A 33 12.04 7.06 -16.22
CA ILE A 33 10.85 7.91 -16.03
C ILE A 33 9.56 7.23 -16.53
N ASP A 34 9.65 6.16 -17.33
CA ASP A 34 8.46 5.54 -17.96
C ASP A 34 7.93 4.28 -17.26
N THR A 35 8.41 3.95 -16.06
CA THR A 35 7.89 2.81 -15.28
C THR A 35 7.16 3.19 -14.01
N TRP A 36 6.75 4.44 -13.85
CA TRP A 36 5.74 4.79 -12.87
C TRP A 36 4.37 4.36 -13.41
N THR A 37 4.25 3.06 -13.60
CA THR A 37 2.94 2.45 -13.76
C THR A 37 2.15 2.73 -12.48
N ARG A 38 0.93 3.24 -12.69
CA ARG A 38 -0.16 3.31 -11.70
C ARG A 38 0.07 2.33 -10.56
N PRO A 39 -0.05 2.75 -9.27
CA PRO A 39 0.04 1.81 -8.16
C PRO A 39 -0.80 0.59 -8.50
N GLN A 40 -0.14 -0.54 -8.65
CA GLN A 40 -0.85 -1.78 -8.86
C GLN A 40 -1.34 -2.19 -7.48
N ALA A 41 -2.67 -2.16 -7.29
CA ALA A 41 -3.23 -2.88 -6.16
C ALA A 41 -2.59 -4.23 -6.07
N PRO A 42 -2.32 -4.74 -4.86
CA PRO A 42 -1.91 -6.11 -4.72
C PRO A 42 -2.85 -6.96 -5.56
N ALA A 43 -2.28 -7.75 -6.48
CA ALA A 43 -3.07 -8.62 -7.34
C ALA A 43 -3.98 -9.45 -6.45
N PRO A 44 -5.26 -9.68 -6.82
CA PRO A 44 -6.10 -10.56 -6.06
C PRO A 44 -5.39 -11.92 -5.99
N ASP A 45 -5.03 -12.28 -4.78
CA ASP A 45 -4.46 -13.56 -4.36
C ASP A 45 -3.33 -14.10 -5.26
N PRO A 46 -2.06 -13.65 -5.06
CA PRO A 46 -0.95 -14.42 -5.58
C PRO A 46 -1.02 -15.80 -4.94
N THR A 47 -0.78 -16.86 -5.71
CA THR A 47 -0.69 -18.23 -5.16
C THR A 47 0.57 -18.29 -4.30
N TYR A 48 0.45 -17.99 -3.00
CA TYR A 48 1.56 -18.03 -2.07
C TYR A 48 2.09 -19.45 -1.92
N ASP A 49 3.40 -19.59 -1.85
CA ASP A 49 4.04 -20.81 -1.35
C ASP A 49 4.04 -20.76 0.19
N TYR A 50 2.96 -21.24 0.80
CA TYR A 50 2.81 -21.22 2.25
C TYR A 50 3.87 -22.07 2.96
N THR A 51 4.42 -23.10 2.30
CA THR A 51 5.52 -23.90 2.86
C THR A 51 6.80 -23.07 2.96
N ALA A 52 7.15 -22.36 1.89
CA ALA A 52 8.29 -21.47 1.89
C ALA A 52 8.11 -20.33 2.91
N LEU A 53 6.92 -19.73 2.97
CA LEU A 53 6.62 -18.65 3.93
C LEU A 53 6.66 -19.13 5.40
N ALA A 54 6.23 -20.36 5.69
CA ALA A 54 6.37 -20.93 7.04
C ALA A 54 7.84 -21.06 7.44
N ALA A 55 8.71 -21.43 6.51
CA ALA A 55 10.15 -21.47 6.75
C ALA A 55 10.72 -20.05 6.99
N VAL A 56 10.31 -19.05 6.19
CA VAL A 56 10.68 -17.65 6.43
C VAL A 56 10.22 -17.20 7.81
N ALA A 57 8.96 -17.48 8.17
CA ALA A 57 8.41 -17.09 9.48
C ALA A 57 9.22 -17.67 10.67
N GLN A 58 9.74 -18.89 10.54
CA GLN A 58 10.60 -19.51 11.58
C GLN A 58 11.92 -18.75 11.79
N GLU A 59 12.46 -18.15 10.74
CA GLU A 59 13.74 -17.44 10.75
C GLU A 59 13.59 -15.93 11.06
N LEU A 60 12.36 -15.43 11.19
CA LEU A 60 12.14 -14.01 11.52
C LEU A 60 12.85 -13.66 12.84
N PRO A 61 13.57 -12.52 12.89
CA PRO A 61 14.22 -12.10 14.10
C PRO A 61 13.21 -11.82 15.22
N LEU A 62 13.60 -12.12 16.46
CA LEU A 62 12.81 -11.79 17.64
C LEU A 62 13.21 -10.44 18.20
N ILE A 63 12.22 -9.70 18.70
CA ILE A 63 12.47 -8.48 19.48
C ILE A 63 13.30 -8.83 20.71
N ASP A 64 14.44 -8.17 20.89
CA ASP A 64 15.25 -8.34 22.07
C ASP A 64 14.58 -7.67 23.28
N PRO A 65 14.14 -8.42 24.29
CA PRO A 65 13.48 -7.85 25.46
C PRO A 65 14.40 -6.99 26.34
N THR A 66 15.70 -6.99 26.07
CA THR A 66 16.68 -6.17 26.79
C THR A 66 17.01 -4.86 26.08
N GLU A 67 16.52 -4.67 24.86
CA GLU A 67 16.72 -3.45 24.09
C GLU A 67 15.83 -2.31 24.62
N GLU A 68 16.42 -1.13 24.83
CA GLU A 68 15.68 0.06 25.23
C GLU A 68 15.04 0.72 23.99
N ILE A 69 13.79 0.31 23.67
CA ILE A 69 13.04 0.85 22.55
C ILE A 69 12.38 2.19 22.98
N PRO A 70 12.56 3.29 22.23
CA PRO A 70 11.89 4.54 22.51
C PRO A 70 10.35 4.40 22.51
N GLU A 71 9.64 5.26 23.25
CA GLU A 71 8.19 5.30 23.24
C GLU A 71 7.63 5.49 21.81
N TYR A 72 6.69 4.64 21.44
CA TYR A 72 6.01 4.75 20.14
C TYR A 72 5.22 6.06 20.03
N ARG A 73 5.38 6.76 18.93
CA ARG A 73 4.61 7.94 18.58
C ARG A 73 4.18 7.86 17.12
N ARG A 74 2.88 7.80 16.86
CA ARG A 74 2.33 7.74 15.49
C ARG A 74 2.93 8.81 14.57
N ALA A 75 3.15 10.02 15.10
CA ALA A 75 3.68 11.14 14.33
C ALA A 75 5.08 10.90 13.74
N THR A 76 5.86 9.95 14.28
CA THR A 76 7.19 9.62 13.73
C THR A 76 7.12 8.91 12.38
N PHE A 77 5.95 8.40 11.99
CA PHE A 77 5.67 7.80 10.69
C PHE A 77 5.09 8.81 9.68
N GLY A 78 5.21 10.10 9.95
CA GLY A 78 4.71 11.18 9.11
C GLY A 78 3.21 11.43 9.25
N GLU A 79 2.71 12.34 8.42
CA GLU A 79 1.27 12.59 8.29
C GLU A 79 0.55 11.37 7.72
N ARG A 80 -0.78 11.35 7.88
CA ARG A 80 -1.57 10.26 7.30
C ARG A 80 -1.68 10.45 5.78
N TRP A 81 -1.53 9.35 5.08
CA TRP A 81 -1.82 9.24 3.66
C TRP A 81 -1.10 10.28 2.80
N ILE A 82 0.23 10.24 2.84
CA ILE A 82 1.07 11.07 1.99
C ILE A 82 1.11 10.46 0.59
N ASP A 83 1.04 11.31 -0.44
CA ASP A 83 1.33 10.94 -1.82
C ASP A 83 2.84 10.61 -1.95
N ILE A 84 3.19 9.34 -1.90
CA ILE A 84 4.59 8.89 -2.00
C ILE A 84 5.00 8.61 -3.44
N GLU A 85 4.05 8.44 -4.37
CA GLU A 85 4.30 8.24 -5.80
C GLU A 85 4.41 9.55 -6.57
N GLY A 86 3.92 10.67 -6.04
CA GLY A 86 3.91 11.98 -6.71
C GLY A 86 2.87 12.07 -7.83
N ASN A 87 1.77 11.31 -7.73
CA ASN A 87 0.69 11.30 -8.72
C ASN A 87 -0.38 12.37 -8.47
N GLY A 88 -0.30 13.10 -7.34
CA GLY A 88 -1.21 14.15 -6.93
C GLY A 88 -2.37 13.68 -6.06
N CYS A 89 -2.48 12.39 -5.76
CA CYS A 89 -3.48 11.78 -4.88
C CYS A 89 -2.79 11.17 -3.65
N ASP A 90 -3.45 11.15 -2.51
CA ASP A 90 -2.92 10.49 -1.33
C ASP A 90 -3.14 8.96 -1.36
N GLN A 91 -2.37 8.23 -0.56
CA GLN A 91 -2.40 6.77 -0.53
C GLN A 91 -3.76 6.18 -0.16
N ARG A 92 -4.58 6.89 0.63
CA ARG A 92 -5.91 6.43 0.97
C ARG A 92 -6.83 6.44 -0.25
N ASP A 93 -6.87 7.57 -0.96
CA ASP A 93 -7.72 7.72 -2.13
C ASP A 93 -7.27 6.78 -3.26
N ASP A 94 -5.97 6.60 -3.44
CA ASP A 94 -5.44 5.66 -4.43
C ASP A 94 -5.79 4.20 -4.08
N LEU A 95 -5.63 3.80 -2.82
CA LEU A 95 -5.98 2.45 -2.40
C LEU A 95 -7.50 2.19 -2.53
N LEU A 96 -8.34 3.11 -2.08
CA LEU A 96 -9.79 3.01 -2.25
C LEU A 96 -10.19 2.92 -3.72
N ALA A 97 -9.55 3.72 -4.59
CA ALA A 97 -9.83 3.71 -6.03
C ALA A 97 -9.50 2.38 -6.70
N VAL A 98 -8.62 1.58 -6.11
CA VAL A 98 -8.17 0.31 -6.64
C VAL A 98 -8.92 -0.87 -6.01
N GLN A 99 -9.16 -0.84 -4.71
CA GLN A 99 -9.76 -1.97 -3.98
C GLN A 99 -11.28 -1.95 -3.97
N LEU A 100 -11.91 -0.79 -4.18
CA LEU A 100 -13.36 -0.72 -4.30
C LEU A 100 -13.83 -0.98 -5.75
N GLN A 101 -15.00 -1.59 -5.87
CA GLN A 101 -15.74 -1.72 -7.12
C GLN A 101 -16.67 -0.52 -7.29
N ASP A 102 -17.13 -0.25 -8.52
CA ASP A 102 -18.12 0.81 -8.85
C ASP A 102 -17.74 2.19 -8.28
N VAL A 103 -16.47 2.54 -8.36
CA VAL A 103 -15.91 3.75 -7.74
C VAL A 103 -16.44 5.03 -8.42
N VAL A 104 -16.98 5.95 -7.63
CA VAL A 104 -17.30 7.33 -8.03
C VAL A 104 -16.28 8.28 -7.37
N ARG A 105 -15.69 9.18 -8.15
CA ARG A 105 -14.62 10.09 -7.70
C ARG A 105 -14.93 11.55 -8.06
N ASP A 106 -14.37 12.45 -7.24
CA ASP A 106 -14.25 13.89 -7.53
C ASP A 106 -12.76 14.27 -7.41
N GLY A 107 -12.09 14.36 -8.55
CA GLY A 107 -10.64 14.44 -8.60
C GLY A 107 -9.98 13.18 -8.04
N CYS A 108 -9.13 13.32 -7.04
CA CYS A 108 -8.55 12.18 -6.31
C CYS A 108 -9.54 11.52 -5.35
N THR A 109 -10.41 12.33 -4.71
CA THR A 109 -11.27 11.84 -3.63
C THR A 109 -12.25 10.80 -4.12
N VAL A 110 -12.22 9.61 -3.55
CA VAL A 110 -13.22 8.57 -3.74
C VAL A 110 -14.46 8.93 -2.93
N LEU A 111 -15.58 9.20 -3.63
CA LEU A 111 -16.85 9.58 -3.00
C LEU A 111 -17.68 8.38 -2.61
N SER A 112 -17.72 7.35 -3.45
CA SER A 112 -18.42 6.10 -3.15
C SER A 112 -17.82 4.93 -3.89
N GLY A 113 -18.14 3.72 -3.44
CA GLY A 113 -17.74 2.47 -4.04
C GLY A 113 -18.20 1.29 -3.20
N VAL A 114 -17.81 0.09 -3.59
CA VAL A 114 -18.20 -1.14 -2.90
C VAL A 114 -16.96 -1.97 -2.60
N LEU A 115 -16.76 -2.31 -1.34
CA LEU A 115 -15.76 -3.29 -0.92
C LEU A 115 -16.43 -4.66 -0.85
N ASP A 116 -16.12 -5.55 -1.78
CA ASP A 116 -16.79 -6.86 -1.90
C ASP A 116 -15.86 -7.94 -2.46
N PRO A 117 -15.46 -8.92 -1.63
CA PRO A 117 -15.67 -8.98 -0.18
C PRO A 117 -14.71 -8.06 0.59
N ASP A 118 -15.13 -7.59 1.77
CA ASP A 118 -14.21 -7.02 2.76
C ASP A 118 -13.22 -8.11 3.20
N PRO A 119 -11.91 -7.87 3.15
CA PRO A 119 -10.91 -8.88 3.51
C PRO A 119 -11.08 -9.43 4.93
N TYR A 120 -11.45 -8.59 5.89
CA TYR A 120 -11.47 -8.99 7.29
C TYR A 120 -12.74 -9.70 7.74
N THR A 121 -13.89 -9.40 7.14
CA THR A 121 -15.18 -9.97 7.51
C THR A 121 -15.79 -10.89 6.47
N GLY A 122 -15.34 -10.81 5.21
CA GLY A 122 -15.94 -11.51 4.06
C GLY A 122 -17.28 -10.91 3.62
N THR A 123 -17.70 -9.78 4.20
CA THR A 123 -18.99 -9.16 3.89
C THR A 123 -18.83 -8.09 2.80
N ARG A 124 -19.96 -7.75 2.15
CA ARG A 124 -20.06 -6.64 1.23
C ARG A 124 -20.31 -5.34 2.02
N ILE A 125 -19.54 -4.29 1.74
CA ILE A 125 -19.66 -2.98 2.37
C ILE A 125 -19.83 -1.91 1.30
N GLU A 126 -20.89 -1.11 1.41
CA GLU A 126 -21.07 0.09 0.60
C GLU A 126 -20.36 1.26 1.28
N PHE A 127 -19.42 1.86 0.57
CA PHE A 127 -18.66 3.01 1.03
C PHE A 127 -19.27 4.30 0.51
N GLU A 128 -19.47 5.26 1.41
CA GLU A 128 -19.80 6.64 1.10
C GLU A 128 -18.87 7.57 1.88
N HIS A 129 -18.25 8.50 1.18
CA HIS A 129 -17.43 9.53 1.81
C HIS A 129 -18.31 10.52 2.58
N ASP A 130 -17.77 11.12 3.66
CA ASP A 130 -18.49 12.09 4.53
C ASP A 130 -19.14 13.25 3.76
N ARG A 131 -18.62 13.59 2.58
CA ARG A 131 -19.19 14.65 1.72
C ARG A 131 -20.58 14.31 1.16
N ILE A 132 -20.93 13.03 1.07
CA ILE A 132 -22.18 12.57 0.45
C ILE A 132 -22.99 11.64 1.34
N ALA A 133 -22.40 11.12 2.40
CA ALA A 133 -23.05 10.20 3.33
C ALA A 133 -24.29 10.84 3.97
N ALA A 134 -25.35 10.06 4.10
CA ALA A 134 -26.57 10.52 4.77
C ALA A 134 -26.32 10.77 6.28
N PRO A 135 -27.07 11.67 6.92
CA PRO A 135 -26.96 11.90 8.35
C PRO A 135 -27.15 10.59 9.15
N GLY A 136 -26.14 10.22 9.95
CA GLY A 136 -26.14 8.98 10.76
C GLY A 136 -25.56 7.76 10.05
N ALA A 137 -25.19 7.86 8.78
CA ALA A 137 -24.40 6.83 8.12
C ALA A 137 -22.94 6.84 8.62
N PRO A 138 -22.20 5.72 8.50
CA PRO A 138 -20.81 5.64 8.96
C PRO A 138 -19.87 6.58 8.19
N GLY A 139 -20.22 7.00 6.98
CA GLY A 139 -19.39 7.86 6.14
C GLY A 139 -18.02 7.24 5.86
N SER A 140 -17.00 8.07 5.84
CA SER A 140 -15.61 7.64 5.60
C SER A 140 -15.07 6.66 6.64
N SER A 141 -15.74 6.49 7.79
CA SER A 141 -15.36 5.51 8.81
C SER A 141 -15.86 4.10 8.51
N GLY A 142 -16.81 3.92 7.58
CA GLY A 142 -17.36 2.61 7.21
C GLY A 142 -16.31 1.69 6.56
N VAL A 143 -15.44 2.26 5.72
CA VAL A 143 -14.26 1.58 5.18
C VAL A 143 -13.02 2.39 5.59
N GLN A 144 -12.12 1.74 6.30
CA GLN A 144 -10.86 2.32 6.75
C GLN A 144 -9.68 1.64 6.06
N ILE A 145 -8.55 2.32 6.05
CA ILE A 145 -7.29 1.72 5.63
C ILE A 145 -6.54 1.25 6.87
N ASP A 146 -6.30 -0.04 6.91
CA ASP A 146 -5.49 -0.67 7.96
C ASP A 146 -4.07 -0.90 7.51
N HIS A 147 -3.14 -0.95 8.47
CA HIS A 147 -1.79 -1.47 8.27
C HIS A 147 -1.76 -2.93 8.71
N ILE A 148 -1.48 -3.86 7.79
CA ILE A 148 -1.40 -5.31 8.07
C ILE A 148 -0.42 -5.55 9.22
N VAL A 149 0.81 -5.04 9.09
CA VAL A 149 1.75 -4.88 10.21
C VAL A 149 1.55 -3.49 10.79
N SER A 150 0.99 -3.39 11.98
CA SER A 150 0.70 -2.12 12.62
C SER A 150 1.96 -1.27 12.78
N LEU A 151 1.80 0.06 12.76
CA LEU A 151 2.95 0.97 12.90
C LEU A 151 3.62 0.85 14.27
N SER A 152 2.87 0.48 15.31
CA SER A 152 3.42 0.23 16.64
C SER A 152 4.20 -1.09 16.69
N ALA A 153 3.72 -2.16 16.05
CA ALA A 153 4.45 -3.42 15.90
C ALA A 153 5.74 -3.21 15.10
N ALA A 154 5.67 -2.50 13.98
CA ALA A 154 6.86 -2.15 13.20
C ALA A 154 7.85 -1.31 14.01
N HIS A 155 7.36 -0.34 14.80
CA HIS A 155 8.20 0.44 15.70
C HIS A 155 8.95 -0.47 16.67
N ALA A 156 8.23 -1.33 17.39
CA ALA A 156 8.83 -2.29 18.32
C ALA A 156 9.79 -3.25 17.62
N GLY A 157 9.48 -3.66 16.39
CA GLY A 157 10.30 -4.55 15.56
C GLY A 157 11.53 -3.92 14.92
N GLY A 158 11.86 -2.65 15.21
CA GLY A 158 13.08 -2.01 14.73
C GLY A 158 12.88 -0.72 13.91
N ALA A 159 11.65 -0.38 13.51
CA ALA A 159 11.40 0.85 12.75
C ALA A 159 11.69 2.13 13.55
N TRP A 160 11.84 2.05 14.86
CA TRP A 160 12.30 3.17 15.70
C TRP A 160 13.69 3.67 15.29
N ALA A 161 14.55 2.78 14.78
CA ALA A 161 15.90 3.12 14.32
C ALA A 161 15.95 3.58 12.85
N TRP A 162 14.85 3.50 12.10
CA TRP A 162 14.80 3.92 10.71
C TRP A 162 14.89 5.44 10.55
N THR A 163 15.25 5.87 9.35
CA THR A 163 15.09 7.28 8.95
C THR A 163 13.61 7.64 8.87
N GLU A 164 13.29 8.94 9.01
CA GLU A 164 11.93 9.42 8.84
C GLU A 164 11.33 9.02 7.48
N GLN A 165 12.13 9.13 6.42
CA GLN A 165 11.69 8.74 5.08
C GLN A 165 11.30 7.25 4.98
N GLN A 166 12.07 6.35 5.59
CA GLN A 166 11.74 4.92 5.61
C GLN A 166 10.43 4.67 6.37
N ARG A 167 10.22 5.33 7.51
CA ARG A 167 8.96 5.22 8.26
C ARG A 167 7.77 5.74 7.46
N ILE A 168 7.92 6.87 6.75
CA ILE A 168 6.88 7.41 5.87
C ILE A 168 6.57 6.41 4.74
N GLN A 169 7.57 5.86 4.09
CA GLN A 169 7.38 4.86 3.04
C GLN A 169 6.66 3.62 3.54
N PHE A 170 7.06 3.07 4.69
CA PHE A 170 6.39 1.93 5.30
C PHE A 170 4.91 2.21 5.60
N ALA A 171 4.61 3.38 6.18
CA ALA A 171 3.26 3.76 6.56
C ALA A 171 2.33 3.99 5.35
N ASN A 172 2.89 4.19 4.16
CA ASN A 172 2.15 4.46 2.93
C ASN A 172 2.38 3.39 1.84
N SER A 173 3.10 2.30 2.15
CA SER A 173 3.33 1.20 1.20
C SER A 173 2.05 0.41 0.96
N PHE A 174 1.67 0.22 -0.31
CA PHE A 174 0.54 -0.63 -0.70
C PHE A 174 0.67 -2.08 -0.24
N ASP A 175 1.90 -2.56 -0.04
CA ASP A 175 2.13 -3.90 0.50
C ASP A 175 1.60 -4.03 1.92
N ASN A 176 1.71 -2.94 2.72
CA ASN A 176 1.32 -2.92 4.13
C ASN A 176 -0.07 -2.36 4.40
N ILE A 177 -0.77 -1.79 3.42
CA ILE A 177 -2.08 -1.19 3.63
C ILE A 177 -3.19 -1.97 2.93
N VAL A 178 -4.39 -1.94 3.51
CA VAL A 178 -5.57 -2.63 2.98
C VAL A 178 -6.86 -1.92 3.41
N ALA A 179 -7.82 -1.80 2.48
CA ALA A 179 -9.15 -1.28 2.79
C ALA A 179 -10.01 -2.37 3.46
N VAL A 180 -10.62 -2.05 4.59
CA VAL A 180 -11.34 -3.01 5.43
C VAL A 180 -12.51 -2.36 6.17
N ASP A 181 -13.40 -3.19 6.75
CA ASP A 181 -14.45 -2.74 7.69
C ASP A 181 -13.87 -1.90 8.83
N GLY A 182 -14.42 -0.72 9.02
CA GLY A 182 -13.90 0.22 10.01
C GLY A 182 -14.04 -0.26 11.46
N ASN A 183 -15.11 -1.00 11.80
CA ASN A 183 -15.30 -1.54 13.15
C ASN A 183 -14.32 -2.67 13.43
N THR A 184 -14.11 -3.54 12.44
CA THR A 184 -13.16 -4.65 12.54
C THR A 184 -11.73 -4.13 12.62
N ASN A 185 -11.38 -3.09 11.86
CA ASN A 185 -10.11 -2.40 11.99
C ASN A 185 -9.89 -1.84 13.40
N ALA A 186 -10.91 -1.18 13.96
CA ALA A 186 -10.84 -0.67 15.34
C ALA A 186 -10.67 -1.81 16.37
N ALA A 187 -11.26 -2.97 16.13
CA ALA A 187 -11.12 -4.14 17.00
C ALA A 187 -9.75 -4.82 16.87
N LYS A 188 -9.17 -4.85 15.65
CA LYS A 188 -7.80 -5.31 15.43
C LYS A 188 -6.81 -4.42 16.19
N ASN A 189 -7.02 -3.10 16.14
CA ASN A 189 -6.13 -2.15 16.78
C ASN A 189 -4.66 -2.37 16.34
N ASP A 190 -3.73 -2.55 17.26
CA ASP A 190 -2.32 -2.81 16.99
C ASP A 190 -1.91 -4.28 17.22
N HIS A 191 -2.89 -5.15 17.38
CA HIS A 191 -2.66 -6.58 17.60
C HIS A 191 -1.96 -7.24 16.42
N GLY A 192 -0.99 -8.09 16.74
CA GLY A 192 -0.38 -9.02 15.81
C GLY A 192 -1.13 -10.34 15.68
N PRO A 193 -0.64 -11.27 14.85
CA PRO A 193 -1.31 -12.54 14.52
C PRO A 193 -1.61 -13.46 15.71
N ALA A 194 -0.87 -13.36 16.80
CA ALA A 194 -1.13 -14.14 18.01
C ALA A 194 -2.41 -13.72 18.76
N LEU A 195 -2.82 -12.46 18.61
CA LEU A 195 -3.96 -11.91 19.33
C LEU A 195 -5.16 -11.63 18.42
N TRP A 196 -4.93 -11.50 17.12
CA TRP A 196 -5.99 -11.20 16.17
C TRP A 196 -5.71 -11.78 14.78
N LEU A 197 -6.73 -12.41 14.21
CA LEU A 197 -6.77 -12.84 12.81
C LEU A 197 -8.11 -12.40 12.21
N PRO A 198 -8.20 -12.21 10.88
CA PRO A 198 -9.47 -11.95 10.21
C PRO A 198 -10.52 -13.02 10.53
N SER A 199 -11.78 -12.60 10.72
CA SER A 199 -12.91 -13.55 10.84
C SER A 199 -13.29 -14.18 9.49
N ASN A 200 -12.89 -13.57 8.38
CA ASN A 200 -13.00 -14.14 7.05
C ASN A 200 -11.98 -15.26 6.87
N ALA A 201 -12.42 -16.50 6.97
CA ALA A 201 -11.56 -17.67 6.85
C ALA A 201 -10.81 -17.74 5.52
N ASP A 202 -11.40 -17.23 4.44
CA ASP A 202 -10.79 -17.24 3.10
C ASP A 202 -9.62 -16.25 2.99
N TYR A 203 -9.53 -15.29 3.89
CA TYR A 203 -8.45 -14.31 3.89
C TYR A 203 -7.35 -14.58 4.93
N VAL A 204 -7.56 -15.49 5.87
CA VAL A 204 -6.58 -15.77 6.95
C VAL A 204 -5.20 -16.14 6.39
N CYS A 205 -5.16 -17.05 5.43
CA CYS A 205 -3.89 -17.48 4.82
C CYS A 205 -3.19 -16.34 4.09
N THR A 206 -3.92 -15.55 3.31
CA THR A 206 -3.40 -14.35 2.63
C THR A 206 -2.90 -13.31 3.64
N TYR A 207 -3.63 -13.11 4.75
CA TYR A 207 -3.24 -12.16 5.78
C TYR A 207 -1.90 -12.51 6.42
N VAL A 208 -1.72 -13.77 6.87
CA VAL A 208 -0.46 -14.19 7.50
C VAL A 208 0.70 -14.27 6.50
N ALA A 209 0.43 -14.61 5.24
CA ALA A 209 1.42 -14.56 4.18
C ALA A 209 1.93 -13.13 3.96
N ARG A 210 1.02 -12.17 3.76
CA ARG A 210 1.37 -10.75 3.62
C ARG A 210 2.09 -10.23 4.85
N TYR A 211 1.61 -10.56 6.05
CA TYR A 211 2.27 -10.15 7.30
C TYR A 211 3.72 -10.62 7.33
N THR A 212 3.97 -11.89 7.00
CA THR A 212 5.31 -12.48 6.97
C THR A 212 6.21 -11.81 5.93
N GLU A 213 5.72 -11.63 4.70
CA GLU A 213 6.47 -10.95 3.64
C GLU A 213 6.82 -9.50 3.99
N ILE A 214 5.90 -8.77 4.62
CA ILE A 214 6.15 -7.39 5.04
C ILE A 214 7.25 -7.36 6.10
N VAL A 215 7.16 -8.22 7.12
CA VAL A 215 8.15 -8.29 8.20
C VAL A 215 9.53 -8.64 7.64
N ASP A 216 9.62 -9.64 6.75
CA ASP A 216 10.87 -10.07 6.12
C ASP A 216 11.45 -8.97 5.21
N THR A 217 10.65 -8.41 4.32
CA THR A 217 11.06 -7.36 3.36
C THR A 217 11.60 -6.12 4.07
N TRP A 218 10.98 -5.72 5.18
CA TRP A 218 11.39 -4.55 5.95
C TRP A 218 12.38 -4.87 7.07
N HIS A 219 12.81 -6.13 7.16
CA HIS A 219 13.76 -6.63 8.16
C HIS A 219 13.35 -6.27 9.59
N LEU A 220 12.06 -6.46 9.89
CA LEU A 220 11.50 -6.22 11.21
C LEU A 220 11.67 -7.45 12.09
N ALA A 221 11.83 -7.22 13.38
CA ALA A 221 11.68 -8.27 14.40
C ALA A 221 10.22 -8.38 14.85
N VAL A 222 9.83 -9.55 15.32
CA VAL A 222 8.50 -9.83 15.87
C VAL A 222 8.62 -10.36 17.30
N ASP A 223 7.53 -10.32 18.06
CA ASP A 223 7.52 -11.03 19.33
C ASP A 223 7.39 -12.55 19.12
N GLU A 224 7.71 -13.33 20.16
CA GLU A 224 7.73 -14.80 20.08
C GLU A 224 6.33 -15.39 19.83
N ALA A 225 5.29 -14.77 20.37
CA ALA A 225 3.92 -15.23 20.20
C ALA A 225 3.44 -15.02 18.76
N ASP A 226 3.70 -13.84 18.19
CA ASP A 226 3.37 -13.55 16.80
C ASP A 226 4.13 -14.45 15.84
N ARG A 227 5.45 -14.68 16.06
CA ARG A 227 6.21 -15.62 15.25
C ARG A 227 5.63 -17.03 15.30
N GLY A 228 5.27 -17.50 16.50
CA GLY A 228 4.61 -18.81 16.67
C GLY A 228 3.29 -18.88 15.90
N ALA A 229 2.44 -17.87 16.03
CA ALA A 229 1.15 -17.82 15.34
C ALA A 229 1.30 -17.78 13.82
N LEU A 230 2.28 -17.06 13.28
CA LEU A 230 2.60 -17.05 11.85
C LEU A 230 3.01 -18.44 11.36
N VAL A 231 3.95 -19.10 12.04
CA VAL A 231 4.43 -20.45 11.68
C VAL A 231 3.29 -21.47 11.69
N ASP A 232 2.48 -21.48 12.74
CA ASP A 232 1.39 -22.44 12.90
C ASP A 232 0.29 -22.24 11.84
N THR A 233 -0.08 -20.98 11.59
CA THR A 233 -1.12 -20.66 10.62
C THR A 233 -0.64 -20.94 9.19
N LEU A 234 0.58 -20.54 8.82
CA LEU A 234 1.16 -20.81 7.51
C LEU A 234 1.32 -22.30 7.25
N SER A 235 1.72 -23.09 8.27
CA SER A 235 1.81 -24.55 8.15
C SER A 235 0.44 -25.17 7.90
N THR A 236 -0.62 -24.64 8.52
CA THR A 236 -1.99 -25.07 8.27
C THR A 236 -2.42 -24.72 6.85
N CYS A 237 -2.13 -23.52 6.38
CA CYS A 237 -2.43 -23.08 5.00
C CYS A 237 -1.69 -23.95 3.95
N ALA A 238 -0.43 -24.30 4.20
CA ALA A 238 0.34 -25.21 3.34
C ALA A 238 -0.29 -26.62 3.25
N ALA A 239 -0.77 -27.15 4.37
CA ALA A 239 -1.44 -28.45 4.38
C ALA A 239 -2.78 -28.41 3.64
N GLN A 240 -3.53 -27.33 3.72
CA GLN A 240 -4.77 -27.14 2.95
C GLN A 240 -4.47 -27.05 1.44
N GLN A 241 -3.49 -26.23 1.03
CA GLN A 241 -3.07 -26.07 -0.36
C GLN A 241 -2.69 -27.43 -0.98
N ALA A 242 -1.88 -28.24 -0.29
CA ALA A 242 -1.48 -29.57 -0.75
C ALA A 242 -2.68 -30.55 -0.90
N SER A 243 -3.69 -30.40 -0.03
CA SER A 243 -4.92 -31.21 -0.11
C SER A 243 -5.75 -30.86 -1.34
N ASP A 244 -5.88 -29.56 -1.64
CA ASP A 244 -6.67 -29.07 -2.76
C ASP A 244 -6.04 -29.46 -4.11
N GLU A 245 -4.71 -29.39 -4.21
CA GLU A 245 -3.95 -29.83 -5.38
C GLU A 245 -4.12 -31.33 -5.63
N SER A 246 -4.09 -32.16 -4.59
CA SER A 246 -4.26 -33.60 -4.69
C SER A 246 -5.70 -34.01 -5.07
N GLY A 247 -6.70 -33.27 -4.59
CA GLY A 247 -8.11 -33.47 -4.90
C GLY A 247 -8.48 -33.08 -6.35
N SER A 248 -7.78 -32.12 -6.91
CA SER A 248 -7.99 -31.64 -8.29
C SER A 248 -7.45 -32.59 -9.37
N MET A 249 -6.57 -33.53 -9.01
CA MET A 249 -5.98 -34.51 -9.94
C MET A 249 -6.71 -35.87 -9.98
N SER A 250 -7.77 -36.06 -9.22
CA SER A 250 -8.57 -37.28 -9.15
C SER A 250 -9.92 -37.14 -9.86
#